data_7ad8fda808dbb473393b3e675ac11e08
#
_entry.id   7ad8fda808dbb473393b3e675ac11e08
#
_cell.length_a   1.000
_cell.length_b   1.000
_cell.length_c   1.000
_cell.angle_alpha   90.00
_cell.angle_beta   90.00
_cell.angle_gamma   90.00
#
_symmetry.space_group_name_H-M   'P 1'
#
loop_
_entity.id
_entity.type
_entity.pdbx_description
1 polymer ?
#
loop_
_entity_poly.entity_id
_entity_poly.type
_entity_poly.pdbx_seq_one_letter_code
_entity_poly.pdbx_strand_id
1 'polypeptide(L)'
;MLQLDYYYGIEAEQFSFYRVPRLLIKDERFKQLSSDAKLLYGLMLDRMSMSMKNKWIDEMNRAYIIYTIDSIKEDLGCSKEKAVKVLAELDSVKGIGLVEKIRRGLGKPDIIYVKNFTTLSVENTVISALNIIICNC
;
A
#
# COMPACT_ATOMS: atom_id res chain seq x y z
N MET A 1 -30.06 -8.34 5.33
CA MET A 1 -28.91 -8.22 6.25
C MET A 1 -28.23 -9.58 6.41
N LEU A 2 -26.92 -9.57 6.52
CA LEU A 2 -26.17 -10.79 6.72
C LEU A 2 -26.44 -11.40 8.10
N GLN A 3 -26.47 -12.72 8.15
CA GLN A 3 -26.62 -13.48 9.40
C GLN A 3 -25.28 -14.11 9.71
N LEU A 4 -24.52 -13.52 10.61
CA LEU A 4 -23.18 -13.97 10.94
C LEU A 4 -23.11 -14.44 12.40
N ASP A 5 -22.28 -15.43 12.62
CA ASP A 5 -22.03 -15.93 13.96
C ASP A 5 -21.01 -15.08 14.70
N TYR A 6 -20.97 -15.26 16.02
CA TYR A 6 -19.92 -14.68 16.85
C TYR A 6 -18.63 -15.50 16.72
N TYR A 7 -17.51 -14.87 17.04
CA TYR A 7 -16.25 -15.60 17.16
C TYR A 7 -16.18 -16.27 18.53
N TYR A 8 -15.69 -17.50 18.56
CA TYR A 8 -15.54 -18.27 19.79
C TYR A 8 -14.08 -18.69 19.97
N GLY A 9 -13.45 -18.18 21.03
CA GLY A 9 -12.11 -18.59 21.39
C GLY A 9 -11.06 -18.34 20.33
N ILE A 10 -10.24 -19.35 20.04
CA ILE A 10 -9.12 -19.22 19.10
C ILE A 10 -9.54 -19.14 17.64
N GLU A 11 -10.81 -19.39 17.34
CA GLU A 11 -11.31 -19.23 15.96
C GLU A 11 -11.09 -17.81 15.44
N ALA A 12 -10.98 -16.84 16.34
CA ALA A 12 -10.76 -15.45 15.97
C ALA A 12 -9.41 -15.20 15.32
N GLU A 13 -8.50 -16.16 15.27
CA GLU A 13 -7.16 -15.99 14.72
C GLU A 13 -6.97 -16.58 13.32
N GLN A 14 -8.01 -17.15 12.72
CA GLN A 14 -7.90 -17.88 11.46
C GLN A 14 -8.39 -17.06 10.26
N PHE A 15 -7.73 -15.93 9.98
CA PHE A 15 -8.16 -15.05 8.91
C PHE A 15 -7.03 -14.67 7.97
N SER A 16 -7.39 -14.44 6.69
CA SER A 16 -6.54 -13.73 5.76
C SER A 16 -6.80 -12.24 5.89
N PHE A 17 -5.75 -11.45 5.93
CA PHE A 17 -5.85 -10.01 6.08
C PHE A 17 -5.03 -9.28 5.03
N TYR A 18 -5.54 -8.15 4.58
CA TYR A 18 -4.68 -7.12 4.03
C TYR A 18 -4.13 -6.32 5.21
N ARG A 19 -2.91 -5.85 5.09
CA ARG A 19 -2.24 -5.13 6.18
C ARG A 19 -2.08 -3.67 5.82
N VAL A 20 -2.51 -2.80 6.73
CA VAL A 20 -2.28 -1.37 6.62
C VAL A 20 -1.25 -1.00 7.68
N PRO A 21 -0.11 -0.40 7.28
CA PRO A 21 0.90 -0.02 8.28
C PRO A 21 0.33 0.94 9.32
N ARG A 22 0.65 0.70 10.57
CA ARG A 22 0.23 1.60 11.65
C ARG A 22 0.71 3.03 11.43
N LEU A 23 1.86 3.19 10.79
CA LEU A 23 2.43 4.49 10.46
C LEU A 23 1.44 5.38 9.72
N LEU A 24 0.70 4.80 8.77
CA LEU A 24 -0.28 5.56 7.98
C LEU A 24 -1.45 6.07 8.81
N ILE A 25 -1.71 5.43 9.95
CA ILE A 25 -2.79 5.82 10.85
C ILE A 25 -2.29 6.80 11.92
N LYS A 26 -1.10 6.56 12.45
CA LYS A 26 -0.60 7.26 13.64
C LYS A 26 0.28 8.48 13.35
N ASP A 27 1.02 8.46 12.25
CA ASP A 27 1.96 9.53 11.94
C ASP A 27 1.24 10.74 11.37
N GLU A 28 1.59 11.93 11.89
CA GLU A 28 0.96 13.19 11.46
C GLU A 28 1.10 13.47 9.97
N ARG A 29 2.21 13.01 9.36
CA ARG A 29 2.46 13.22 7.93
C ARG A 29 1.40 12.59 7.05
N PHE A 30 0.71 11.56 7.54
CA PHE A 30 -0.27 10.80 6.77
C PHE A 30 -1.72 11.08 7.18
N LYS A 31 -1.94 12.02 8.08
CA LYS A 31 -3.30 12.33 8.55
C LYS A 31 -4.21 12.86 7.45
N GLN A 32 -3.65 13.50 6.44
CA GLN A 32 -4.42 14.05 5.33
C GLN A 32 -4.75 13.03 4.25
N LEU A 33 -4.11 11.87 4.27
CA LEU A 33 -4.48 10.81 3.32
C LEU A 33 -5.89 10.32 3.63
N SER A 34 -6.66 10.08 2.57
CA SER A 34 -7.98 9.48 2.73
C SER A 34 -7.85 8.05 3.25
N SER A 35 -8.91 7.56 3.86
CA SER A 35 -8.96 6.16 4.29
C SER A 35 -8.82 5.22 3.10
N ASP A 36 -9.40 5.58 1.97
CA ASP A 36 -9.28 4.79 0.74
C ASP A 36 -7.83 4.71 0.27
N ALA A 37 -7.06 5.80 0.38
CA ALA A 37 -5.64 5.77 0.00
C ALA A 37 -4.83 4.87 0.93
N LYS A 38 -5.11 4.90 2.21
CA LYS A 38 -4.45 4.01 3.18
C LYS A 38 -4.77 2.55 2.90
N LEU A 39 -6.04 2.28 2.60
CA LEU A 39 -6.47 0.94 2.22
C LEU A 39 -5.79 0.47 0.94
N LEU A 40 -5.74 1.35 -0.07
CA LEU A 40 -5.08 1.04 -1.33
C LEU A 40 -3.61 0.69 -1.12
N TYR A 41 -2.91 1.43 -0.27
CA TYR A 41 -1.51 1.12 0.03
C TYR A 41 -1.38 -0.29 0.63
N GLY A 42 -2.29 -0.69 1.52
CA GLY A 42 -2.33 -2.04 2.06
C GLY A 42 -2.54 -3.11 0.99
N LEU A 43 -3.44 -2.84 0.04
CA LEU A 43 -3.66 -3.73 -1.10
C LEU A 43 -2.40 -3.86 -1.96
N MET A 44 -1.67 -2.75 -2.14
CA MET A 44 -0.44 -2.75 -2.91
C MET A 44 0.68 -3.53 -2.21
N LEU A 45 0.80 -3.42 -0.90
CA LEU A 45 1.78 -4.20 -0.15
C LEU A 45 1.52 -5.70 -0.29
N ASP A 46 0.26 -6.08 -0.25
CA ASP A 46 -0.12 -7.47 -0.44
C ASP A 46 0.27 -7.97 -1.85
N ARG A 47 -0.04 -7.18 -2.86
CA ARG A 47 0.31 -7.51 -4.25
C ARG A 47 1.82 -7.58 -4.43
N MET A 48 2.58 -6.72 -3.75
CA MET A 48 4.03 -6.70 -3.82
C MET A 48 4.65 -7.99 -3.26
N SER A 49 3.97 -8.65 -2.34
CA SER A 49 4.45 -9.93 -1.81
C SER A 49 4.57 -11.00 -2.90
N MET A 50 3.90 -10.80 -4.03
CA MET A 50 3.93 -11.73 -5.17
C MET A 50 4.95 -11.32 -6.24
N SER A 51 5.67 -10.21 -6.04
CA SER A 51 6.55 -9.67 -7.07
C SER A 51 7.67 -10.63 -7.47
N MET A 52 8.29 -11.28 -6.51
CA MET A 52 9.35 -12.26 -6.79
C MET A 52 8.82 -13.44 -7.60
N LYS A 53 7.66 -13.96 -7.21
CA LYS A 53 7.02 -15.08 -7.90
C LYS A 53 6.64 -14.71 -9.32
N ASN A 54 6.17 -13.49 -9.55
CA ASN A 54 5.75 -13.01 -10.86
C ASN A 54 6.90 -12.39 -11.66
N LYS A 55 8.09 -12.37 -11.12
CA LYS A 55 9.29 -11.78 -11.74
C LYS A 55 9.11 -10.28 -12.01
N TRP A 56 8.39 -9.61 -11.14
CA TRP A 56 8.23 -8.15 -11.20
C TRP A 56 9.39 -7.46 -10.49
N ILE A 57 10.58 -7.63 -11.06
CA ILE A 57 11.82 -7.09 -10.52
C ILE A 57 12.54 -6.40 -11.67
N ASP A 58 12.99 -5.17 -11.45
CA ASP A 58 13.71 -4.42 -12.47
C ASP A 58 15.20 -4.75 -12.50
N GLU A 59 15.93 -4.08 -13.38
CA GLU A 59 17.37 -4.30 -13.58
C GLU A 59 18.20 -3.97 -12.33
N MET A 60 17.67 -3.09 -11.48
CA MET A 60 18.33 -2.70 -10.24
C MET A 60 17.88 -3.52 -9.04
N ASN A 61 17.20 -4.64 -9.31
CA ASN A 61 16.66 -5.54 -8.30
C ASN A 61 15.58 -4.88 -7.42
N ARG A 62 14.86 -3.90 -7.96
CA ARG A 62 13.76 -3.25 -7.25
C ARG A 62 12.45 -3.93 -7.60
N ALA A 63 11.67 -4.28 -6.59
CA ALA A 63 10.36 -4.89 -6.78
C ALA A 63 9.35 -3.84 -7.22
N TYR A 64 8.50 -4.21 -8.16
CA TYR A 64 7.37 -3.38 -8.59
C TYR A 64 6.12 -4.25 -8.66
N ILE A 65 4.98 -3.61 -8.86
CA ILE A 65 3.71 -4.32 -9.09
C ILE A 65 3.08 -3.82 -10.39
N ILE A 66 2.24 -4.67 -10.96
CA ILE A 66 1.34 -4.28 -12.02
C ILE A 66 -0.06 -4.24 -11.40
N TYR A 67 -0.66 -3.06 -11.41
CA TYR A 67 -1.96 -2.85 -10.75
C TYR A 67 -2.70 -1.78 -11.54
N THR A 68 -3.65 -2.22 -12.36
CA THR A 68 -4.36 -1.32 -13.26
C THR A 68 -5.44 -0.52 -12.52
N ILE A 69 -5.82 0.59 -13.12
CA ILE A 69 -6.92 1.40 -12.59
C ILE A 69 -8.21 0.57 -12.50
N ASP A 70 -8.46 -0.28 -13.49
CA ASP A 70 -9.65 -1.14 -13.46
C ASP A 70 -9.62 -2.12 -12.29
N SER A 71 -8.45 -2.68 -11.99
CA SER A 71 -8.29 -3.57 -10.83
C SER A 71 -8.46 -2.82 -9.52
N ILE A 72 -7.90 -1.61 -9.42
CA ILE A 72 -8.05 -0.76 -8.23
C ILE A 72 -9.51 -0.41 -8.01
N LYS A 73 -10.18 0.01 -9.09
CA LYS A 73 -11.61 0.33 -9.07
C LYS A 73 -12.43 -0.84 -8.54
N GLU A 74 -12.15 -2.02 -9.03
CA GLU A 74 -12.85 -3.24 -8.63
C GLU A 74 -12.60 -3.58 -7.17
N ASP A 75 -11.34 -3.52 -6.74
CA ASP A 75 -10.97 -3.87 -5.36
C ASP A 75 -11.54 -2.87 -4.35
N LEU A 76 -11.55 -1.59 -4.68
CA LEU A 76 -12.09 -0.56 -3.80
C LEU A 76 -13.62 -0.40 -3.92
N GLY A 77 -14.22 -0.99 -4.95
CA GLY A 77 -15.65 -0.85 -5.18
C GLY A 77 -16.06 0.58 -5.46
N CYS A 78 -15.30 1.30 -6.28
CA CYS A 78 -15.53 2.71 -6.54
C CYS A 78 -15.57 3.02 -8.04
N SER A 79 -15.80 4.27 -8.40
CA SER A 79 -15.76 4.72 -9.79
C SER A 79 -14.32 4.80 -10.29
N LYS A 80 -14.15 4.86 -11.60
CA LYS A 80 -12.84 5.02 -12.22
C LYS A 80 -12.19 6.33 -11.81
N GLU A 81 -12.97 7.41 -11.79
CA GLU A 81 -12.48 8.73 -11.39
C GLU A 81 -11.95 8.71 -9.96
N LYS A 82 -12.66 8.04 -9.07
CA LYS A 82 -12.22 7.91 -7.68
C LYS A 82 -10.95 7.07 -7.57
N ALA A 83 -10.85 5.98 -8.32
CA ALA A 83 -9.65 5.14 -8.32
C ALA A 83 -8.42 5.94 -8.75
N VAL A 84 -8.54 6.74 -9.82
CA VAL A 84 -7.46 7.61 -10.28
C VAL A 84 -7.07 8.62 -9.20
N LYS A 85 -8.05 9.22 -8.56
CA LYS A 85 -7.84 10.23 -7.52
C LYS A 85 -7.15 9.64 -6.29
N VAL A 86 -7.59 8.46 -5.87
CA VAL A 86 -7.00 7.79 -4.70
C VAL A 86 -5.55 7.38 -4.98
N LEU A 87 -5.28 6.85 -6.17
CA LEU A 87 -3.91 6.52 -6.55
C LEU A 87 -3.03 7.77 -6.57
N ALA A 88 -3.57 8.89 -7.07
CA ALA A 88 -2.84 10.15 -7.10
C ALA A 88 -2.43 10.64 -5.72
N GLU A 89 -3.21 10.37 -4.69
CA GLU A 89 -2.84 10.74 -3.32
C GLU A 89 -1.54 10.07 -2.88
N LEU A 90 -1.29 8.86 -3.36
CA LEU A 90 -0.11 8.07 -2.98
C LEU A 90 1.10 8.34 -3.88
N ASP A 91 0.88 8.82 -5.11
CA ASP A 91 1.91 8.93 -6.13
C ASP A 91 2.97 10.00 -5.81
N SER A 92 4.16 9.81 -6.34
CA SER A 92 5.30 10.70 -6.10
C SER A 92 5.18 12.05 -6.79
N VAL A 93 4.37 12.14 -7.86
CA VAL A 93 4.23 13.40 -8.62
C VAL A 93 3.13 14.28 -8.03
N LYS A 94 1.96 13.72 -7.77
CA LYS A 94 0.79 14.48 -7.32
C LYS A 94 0.48 14.33 -5.84
N GLY A 95 1.02 13.33 -5.19
CA GLY A 95 0.68 12.99 -3.82
C GLY A 95 1.86 12.95 -2.89
N ILE A 96 1.75 12.10 -1.88
CA ILE A 96 2.70 12.05 -0.77
C ILE A 96 3.99 11.28 -1.09
N GLY A 97 4.00 10.50 -2.17
CA GLY A 97 5.20 9.80 -2.58
C GLY A 97 5.42 8.42 -2.00
N LEU A 98 4.36 7.77 -1.52
CA LEU A 98 4.45 6.39 -1.04
C LEU A 98 4.57 5.39 -2.19
N VAL A 99 4.15 5.76 -3.38
CA VAL A 99 4.31 4.94 -4.57
C VAL A 99 4.80 5.80 -5.74
N GLU A 100 5.36 5.14 -6.75
CA GLU A 100 5.80 5.81 -7.96
C GLU A 100 5.28 5.04 -9.16
N LYS A 101 4.41 5.66 -9.94
CA LYS A 101 3.85 5.06 -11.15
C LYS A 101 4.71 5.41 -12.36
N ILE A 102 5.09 4.40 -13.13
CA ILE A 102 5.91 4.56 -14.33
C ILE A 102 5.12 4.07 -15.54
N ARG A 103 4.93 4.94 -16.50
CA ARG A 103 4.36 4.57 -17.80
C ARG A 103 5.42 3.91 -18.66
N ARG A 104 5.07 2.78 -19.25
CA ARG A 104 6.01 2.05 -20.11
C ARG A 104 5.69 2.14 -21.59
N GLY A 105 4.67 2.91 -21.97
CA GLY A 105 4.31 3.12 -23.36
C GLY A 105 3.19 2.24 -23.88
N LEU A 106 2.93 2.33 -25.18
CA LEU A 106 1.80 1.62 -25.81
C LEU A 106 1.96 0.12 -25.70
N GLY A 107 0.87 -0.54 -25.37
CA GLY A 107 0.80 -2.00 -25.33
C GLY A 107 1.41 -2.63 -24.08
N LYS A 108 1.91 -1.81 -23.14
CA LYS A 108 2.46 -2.31 -21.88
C LYS A 108 1.74 -1.68 -20.71
N PRO A 109 1.39 -2.46 -19.68
CA PRO A 109 0.78 -1.89 -18.50
C PRO A 109 1.79 -1.02 -17.75
N ASP A 110 1.28 0.00 -17.06
CA ASP A 110 2.09 0.80 -16.17
C ASP A 110 2.59 -0.07 -15.01
N ILE A 111 3.75 0.26 -14.49
CA ILE A 111 4.26 -0.38 -13.29
C ILE A 111 4.23 0.60 -12.13
N ILE A 112 4.14 0.05 -10.92
CA ILE A 112 4.11 0.85 -9.71
C ILE A 112 5.18 0.34 -8.75
N TYR A 113 6.10 1.20 -8.35
CA TYR A 113 7.01 0.91 -7.26
C TYR A 113 6.32 1.29 -5.96
N VAL A 114 6.17 0.32 -5.08
CA VAL A 114 5.63 0.57 -3.74
C VAL A 114 6.82 0.87 -2.84
N LYS A 115 6.90 2.11 -2.39
CA LYS A 115 8.05 2.57 -1.61
C LYS A 115 8.04 1.98 -0.21
N ASN A 116 9.22 1.79 0.34
CA ASN A 116 9.38 1.19 1.66
C ASN A 116 9.08 2.23 2.74
N PHE A 117 7.90 2.11 3.35
CA PHE A 117 7.46 3.05 4.38
C PHE A 117 8.35 3.02 5.63
N THR A 118 9.05 1.93 5.88
CA THR A 118 9.90 1.80 7.06
C THR A 118 11.13 2.72 7.01
N THR A 119 11.55 3.14 5.80
CA THR A 119 12.70 4.03 5.66
C THR A 119 12.42 5.44 6.19
N LEU A 120 11.16 5.84 6.31
CA LEU A 120 10.80 7.13 6.89
C LEU A 120 11.25 7.23 8.35
N SER A 121 11.24 6.13 9.06
CA SER A 121 11.68 6.10 10.45
C SER A 121 13.18 6.29 10.58
N VAL A 122 13.96 5.93 9.56
CA VAL A 122 15.42 5.99 9.58
C VAL A 122 15.95 7.41 9.32
N GLU A 123 15.22 8.19 8.52
CA GLU A 123 15.65 9.53 8.14
C GLU A 123 15.48 10.59 9.23
N ASN A 124 14.75 10.29 10.27
CA ASN A 124 14.37 11.26 11.29
C ASN A 124 15.21 11.15 12.56
N THR A 125 16.53 11.31 12.42
CA THR A 125 17.43 11.53 13.54
C THR A 125 17.68 10.33 14.47
N VAL A 126 18.70 10.45 15.33
CA VAL A 126 19.10 9.44 16.31
C VAL A 126 17.96 9.02 17.24
N ILE A 127 17.02 9.91 17.48
CA ILE A 127 15.83 9.62 18.29
C ILE A 127 14.97 8.56 17.61
N SER A 128 14.99 8.51 16.28
CA SER A 128 14.22 7.54 15.53
C SER A 128 14.75 6.12 15.65
N ALA A 129 16.01 5.92 16.00
CA ALA A 129 16.55 4.59 16.24
C ALA A 129 15.85 3.93 17.43
N LEU A 130 15.57 4.69 18.46
CA LEU A 130 14.78 4.20 19.60
C LEU A 130 13.32 3.98 19.21
N ASN A 131 12.79 4.87 18.40
CA ASN A 131 11.41 4.76 17.93
C ASN A 131 11.20 3.59 16.99
N ILE A 132 12.21 3.19 16.22
CA ILE A 132 12.15 2.01 15.37
C ILE A 132 11.94 0.76 16.21
N ILE A 133 12.60 0.66 17.34
CA ILE A 133 12.46 -0.47 18.26
C ILE A 133 11.06 -0.49 18.86
N ILE A 134 10.48 0.66 19.10
CA ILE A 134 9.15 0.80 19.70
C ILE A 134 8.05 0.65 18.65
N CYS A 135 8.30 1.10 17.42
CA CYS A 135 7.32 1.10 16.33
C CYS A 135 7.38 -0.12 15.45
N ASN A 136 8.21 -1.08 15.74
CA ASN A 136 8.24 -2.37 15.07
C ASN A 136 7.10 -3.26 15.55
N CYS A 137 5.96 -2.71 15.51
CA CYS A 137 4.77 -3.41 15.93
C CYS A 137 3.96 -3.76 14.71
#